data_8439091fb118ed33de37c22a658aeefd
#
_entry.id   8439091fb118ed33de37c22a658aeefd
#
_cell.length_a   1.000
_cell.length_b   1.000
_cell.length_c   1.000
_cell.angle_alpha   90.00
_cell.angle_beta   90.00
_cell.angle_gamma   90.00
#
_symmetry.space_group_name_H-M   'P 1'
#
loop_
_entity.id
_entity.type
_entity.pdbx_description
1 polymer ?
#
loop_
_entity_poly.entity_id
_entity_poly.type
_entity_poly.pdbx_seq_one_letter_code
_entity_poly.pdbx_strand_id
1 'polypeptide(L)'
;MKVKKAVILAAGLGTRMLPATKSVPKELIPIVDKPALQYLVEECVKSGIEDIMIVISRGKTLIEDHFDRSPELEDRLKAGGAKKAKLLETVNEISNMANIVYVRQKTMNGTGGALMYAREFTGNDPFAVLYGDDVIMNDEYPVVKQLCDAYEKYGKGVCGVQAVSEEAIQRYCTLAVDHIEDNRYYVSDMIEKPTKDQILSYYSILGRLVLTPEIYSVLEKTPLGAGVELQLTDAMKTVAQTERMVAVDFVGKRYDMGNKLGVMQAQVETALKHPEIGADFREYLKEIAKTL
;
A
#
# COMPACT_ATOMS: atom_id res chain seq x y z
N MET A 1 11.17 19.79 -1.36
CA MET A 1 11.12 19.06 -2.66
C MET A 1 9.82 18.27 -2.67
N LYS A 2 9.06 18.28 -3.77
CA LYS A 2 7.79 17.53 -3.86
C LYS A 2 8.05 16.06 -4.14
N VAL A 3 7.25 15.19 -3.53
CA VAL A 3 7.26 13.75 -3.83
C VAL A 3 6.46 13.52 -5.10
N LYS A 4 7.08 12.99 -6.15
CA LYS A 4 6.48 12.76 -7.47
C LYS A 4 6.50 11.29 -7.89
N LYS A 5 7.25 10.47 -7.17
CA LYS A 5 7.44 9.06 -7.46
C LYS A 5 6.88 8.18 -6.35
N ALA A 6 6.36 7.02 -6.73
CA ALA A 6 5.96 5.99 -5.77
C ALA A 6 6.50 4.61 -6.17
N VAL A 7 6.74 3.78 -5.16
CA VAL A 7 7.10 2.37 -5.31
C VAL A 7 6.07 1.52 -4.58
N ILE A 8 5.38 0.66 -5.31
CA ILE A 8 4.41 -0.28 -4.74
C ILE A 8 5.05 -1.67 -4.65
N LEU A 9 5.19 -2.19 -3.43
CA LEU A 9 5.78 -3.50 -3.18
C LEU A 9 4.71 -4.60 -3.31
N ALA A 10 4.64 -5.25 -4.46
CA ALA A 10 3.64 -6.24 -4.83
C ALA A 10 4.24 -7.63 -5.16
N ALA A 11 5.45 -7.94 -4.67
CA ALA A 11 6.14 -9.19 -5.02
C ALA A 11 5.73 -10.40 -4.16
N GLY A 12 5.09 -10.21 -3.01
CA GLY A 12 4.76 -11.28 -2.05
C GLY A 12 3.88 -12.40 -2.63
N LEU A 13 4.08 -13.64 -2.18
CA LEU A 13 3.39 -14.83 -2.71
C LEU A 13 1.92 -14.97 -2.28
N GLY A 14 1.49 -14.26 -1.24
CA GLY A 14 0.09 -14.29 -0.79
C GLY A 14 -0.36 -15.63 -0.18
N THR A 15 0.54 -16.38 0.45
CA THR A 15 0.27 -17.73 0.97
C THR A 15 -0.88 -17.80 1.97
N ARG A 16 -1.14 -16.72 2.73
CA ARG A 16 -2.26 -16.63 3.68
C ARG A 16 -3.64 -16.66 2.99
N MET A 17 -3.68 -16.36 1.68
CA MET A 17 -4.91 -16.30 0.87
C MET A 17 -5.10 -17.51 -0.04
N LEU A 18 -4.29 -18.56 0.11
CA LEU A 18 -4.51 -19.82 -0.62
C LEU A 18 -5.87 -20.42 -0.25
N PRO A 19 -6.56 -21.07 -1.21
CA PRO A 19 -6.10 -21.42 -2.58
C PRO A 19 -6.29 -20.31 -3.64
N ALA A 20 -6.97 -19.19 -3.35
CA ALA A 20 -7.27 -18.12 -4.32
C ALA A 20 -6.00 -17.59 -4.98
N THR A 21 -4.94 -17.38 -4.20
CA THR A 21 -3.67 -16.82 -4.67
C THR A 21 -2.74 -17.83 -5.35
N LYS A 22 -3.22 -19.04 -5.64
CA LYS A 22 -2.46 -20.01 -6.46
C LYS A 22 -2.24 -19.48 -7.89
N SER A 23 -3.22 -18.78 -8.44
CA SER A 23 -3.21 -18.29 -9.83
C SER A 23 -3.51 -16.80 -9.96
N VAL A 24 -4.05 -16.15 -8.92
CA VAL A 24 -4.36 -14.72 -8.92
C VAL A 24 -3.47 -14.02 -7.91
N PRO A 25 -2.72 -12.97 -8.28
CA PRO A 25 -2.01 -12.14 -7.32
C PRO A 25 -2.95 -11.62 -6.22
N LYS A 26 -2.51 -11.66 -4.95
CA LYS A 26 -3.34 -11.16 -3.84
C LYS A 26 -3.75 -9.69 -4.02
N GLU A 27 -2.91 -8.94 -4.68
CA GLU A 27 -3.09 -7.52 -4.99
C GLU A 27 -4.21 -7.28 -6.03
N LEU A 28 -4.61 -8.33 -6.76
CA LEU A 28 -5.73 -8.30 -7.71
C LEU A 28 -7.03 -8.91 -7.16
N ILE A 29 -7.06 -9.34 -5.89
CA ILE A 29 -8.32 -9.70 -5.25
C ILE A 29 -9.21 -8.46 -5.25
N PRO A 30 -10.40 -8.50 -5.89
CA PRO A 30 -11.23 -7.31 -6.03
C PRO A 30 -11.89 -6.94 -4.70
N ILE A 31 -12.15 -5.65 -4.51
CA ILE A 31 -13.07 -5.12 -3.52
C ILE A 31 -14.30 -4.68 -4.31
N VAL A 32 -15.34 -5.47 -4.28
CA VAL A 32 -16.52 -5.44 -5.15
C VAL A 32 -16.13 -5.67 -6.61
N ASP A 33 -15.88 -4.64 -7.39
CA ASP A 33 -15.59 -4.67 -8.83
C ASP A 33 -14.21 -4.09 -9.20
N LYS A 34 -13.46 -3.60 -8.21
CA LYS A 34 -12.16 -2.95 -8.40
C LYS A 34 -11.04 -3.74 -7.70
N PRO A 35 -9.96 -4.12 -8.39
CA PRO A 35 -8.80 -4.76 -7.76
C PRO A 35 -8.19 -3.92 -6.66
N ALA A 36 -7.72 -4.56 -5.58
CA ALA A 36 -7.12 -3.88 -4.44
C ALA A 36 -5.96 -2.94 -4.85
N LEU A 37 -5.11 -3.39 -5.78
CA LEU A 37 -3.97 -2.60 -6.25
C LEU A 37 -4.39 -1.29 -6.95
N GLN A 38 -5.55 -1.26 -7.62
CA GLN A 38 -6.04 -0.04 -8.26
C GLN A 38 -6.33 1.06 -7.23
N TYR A 39 -6.84 0.72 -6.04
CA TYR A 39 -7.01 1.71 -4.96
C TYR A 39 -5.68 2.37 -4.56
N LEU A 40 -4.57 1.61 -4.56
CA LEU A 40 -3.25 2.15 -4.24
C LEU A 40 -2.74 3.10 -5.33
N VAL A 41 -2.94 2.73 -6.61
CA VAL A 41 -2.56 3.58 -7.74
C VAL A 41 -3.39 4.87 -7.74
N GLU A 42 -4.71 4.77 -7.55
CA GLU A 42 -5.60 5.93 -7.42
C GLU A 42 -5.21 6.84 -6.26
N GLU A 43 -4.82 6.27 -5.10
CA GLU A 43 -4.32 7.01 -3.95
C GLU A 43 -3.06 7.80 -4.30
N CYS A 44 -2.11 7.19 -5.02
CA CYS A 44 -0.91 7.85 -5.52
C CYS A 44 -1.26 9.03 -6.43
N VAL A 45 -2.11 8.81 -7.43
CA VAL A 45 -2.53 9.84 -8.39
C VAL A 45 -3.23 11.00 -7.69
N LYS A 46 -4.20 10.71 -6.81
CA LYS A 46 -4.89 11.72 -5.99
C LYS A 46 -3.94 12.50 -5.07
N SER A 47 -2.79 11.93 -4.73
CA SER A 47 -1.74 12.57 -3.92
C SER A 47 -0.75 13.41 -4.73
N GLY A 48 -0.87 13.44 -6.05
CA GLY A 48 0.00 14.19 -6.96
C GLY A 48 1.29 13.45 -7.36
N ILE A 49 1.31 12.12 -7.20
CA ILE A 49 2.35 11.25 -7.75
C ILE A 49 2.15 11.12 -9.27
N GLU A 50 3.23 11.18 -10.01
CA GLU A 50 3.22 11.15 -11.49
C GLU A 50 3.76 9.81 -12.02
N ASP A 51 4.83 9.29 -11.40
CA ASP A 51 5.51 8.07 -11.81
C ASP A 51 5.38 7.00 -10.73
N ILE A 52 4.96 5.80 -11.11
CA ILE A 52 4.75 4.68 -10.19
C ILE A 52 5.56 3.47 -10.67
N MET A 53 6.42 2.92 -9.81
CA MET A 53 7.03 1.61 -10.05
C MET A 53 6.33 0.55 -9.22
N ILE A 54 5.89 -0.53 -9.86
CA ILE A 54 5.34 -1.70 -9.18
C ILE A 54 6.39 -2.81 -9.18
N VAL A 55 6.85 -3.18 -7.98
CA VAL A 55 7.77 -4.30 -7.79
C VAL A 55 6.97 -5.60 -7.71
N ILE A 56 7.06 -6.43 -8.72
CA ILE A 56 6.34 -7.69 -8.85
C ILE A 56 7.27 -8.90 -8.70
N SER A 57 6.71 -10.10 -8.64
CA SER A 57 7.45 -11.36 -8.72
C SER A 57 7.05 -12.15 -9.97
N ARG A 58 7.76 -13.28 -10.21
CA ARG A 58 7.39 -14.19 -11.30
C ARG A 58 5.93 -14.64 -11.19
N GLY A 59 5.22 -14.64 -12.32
CA GLY A 59 3.83 -15.11 -12.40
C GLY A 59 2.78 -14.05 -12.06
N LYS A 60 3.15 -12.77 -11.94
CA LYS A 60 2.23 -11.66 -11.64
C LYS A 60 1.94 -10.75 -12.85
N THR A 61 2.03 -11.27 -14.08
CA THR A 61 1.74 -10.52 -15.31
C THR A 61 0.32 -9.96 -15.38
N LEU A 62 -0.64 -10.60 -14.70
CA LEU A 62 -2.00 -10.06 -14.58
C LEU A 62 -2.05 -8.64 -13.97
N ILE A 63 -1.03 -8.25 -13.18
CA ILE A 63 -0.91 -6.89 -12.66
C ILE A 63 -0.57 -5.92 -13.80
N GLU A 64 0.33 -6.33 -14.69
CA GLU A 64 0.70 -5.56 -15.88
C GLU A 64 -0.53 -5.41 -16.78
N ASP A 65 -1.21 -6.52 -17.09
CA ASP A 65 -2.39 -6.58 -17.96
C ASP A 65 -3.54 -5.68 -17.45
N HIS A 66 -3.69 -5.50 -16.13
CA HIS A 66 -4.76 -4.69 -15.56
C HIS A 66 -4.60 -3.19 -15.85
N PHE A 67 -3.37 -2.69 -15.85
CA PHE A 67 -3.10 -1.26 -16.09
C PHE A 67 -2.67 -0.98 -17.53
N ASP A 68 -2.51 -2.01 -18.35
CA ASP A 68 -2.17 -1.87 -19.75
C ASP A 68 -3.44 -1.71 -20.62
N ARG A 69 -3.26 -1.30 -21.85
CA ARG A 69 -4.34 -1.22 -22.81
C ARG A 69 -4.83 -2.60 -23.23
N SER A 70 -6.15 -2.71 -23.44
CA SER A 70 -6.78 -3.92 -23.99
C SER A 70 -7.47 -3.61 -25.33
N PRO A 71 -6.72 -3.52 -26.46
CA PRO A 71 -7.27 -3.07 -27.73
C PRO A 71 -8.50 -3.86 -28.20
N GLU A 72 -8.47 -5.19 -28.01
CA GLU A 72 -9.62 -6.03 -28.39
C GLU A 72 -10.89 -5.73 -27.60
N LEU A 73 -10.76 -5.49 -26.28
CA LEU A 73 -11.88 -5.09 -25.42
C LEU A 73 -12.37 -3.69 -25.79
N GLU A 74 -11.45 -2.74 -25.97
CA GLU A 74 -11.75 -1.37 -26.36
C GLU A 74 -12.53 -1.34 -27.68
N ASP A 75 -12.11 -2.11 -28.68
CA ASP A 75 -12.79 -2.15 -30.00
C ASP A 75 -14.19 -2.76 -29.91
N ARG A 76 -14.38 -3.79 -29.09
CA ARG A 76 -15.70 -4.36 -28.82
C ARG A 76 -16.64 -3.37 -28.10
N LEU A 77 -16.09 -2.61 -27.13
CA LEU A 77 -16.86 -1.59 -26.41
C LEU A 77 -17.22 -0.43 -27.34
N LYS A 78 -16.30 0.02 -28.21
CA LYS A 78 -16.57 1.05 -29.26
C LYS A 78 -17.69 0.60 -30.20
N ALA A 79 -17.65 -0.64 -30.67
CA ALA A 79 -18.68 -1.22 -31.53
C ALA A 79 -20.06 -1.26 -30.85
N GLY A 80 -20.14 -1.32 -29.53
CA GLY A 80 -21.37 -1.25 -28.74
C GLY A 80 -22.02 0.13 -28.68
N GLY A 81 -21.37 1.16 -29.18
CA GLY A 81 -21.86 2.54 -29.27
C GLY A 81 -22.20 3.15 -27.92
N ALA A 82 -23.18 4.06 -27.88
CA ALA A 82 -23.54 4.82 -26.69
C ALA A 82 -23.84 3.97 -25.45
N LYS A 83 -24.38 2.77 -25.61
CA LYS A 83 -24.69 1.85 -24.51
C LYS A 83 -23.43 1.35 -23.76
N LYS A 84 -22.27 1.33 -24.41
CA LYS A 84 -21.00 0.87 -23.85
C LYS A 84 -19.99 1.99 -23.62
N ALA A 85 -20.35 3.24 -23.92
CA ALA A 85 -19.43 4.39 -23.83
C ALA A 85 -18.82 4.53 -22.42
N LYS A 86 -19.62 4.42 -21.36
CA LYS A 86 -19.16 4.53 -19.97
C LYS A 86 -18.15 3.41 -19.60
N LEU A 87 -18.39 2.18 -20.07
CA LEU A 87 -17.45 1.07 -19.83
C LEU A 87 -16.14 1.28 -20.58
N LEU A 88 -16.18 1.82 -21.80
CA LEU A 88 -14.99 2.16 -22.56
C LEU A 88 -14.19 3.27 -21.87
N GLU A 89 -14.86 4.30 -21.33
CA GLU A 89 -14.24 5.36 -20.55
C GLU A 89 -13.53 4.79 -19.34
N THR A 90 -14.19 3.94 -18.54
CA THR A 90 -13.58 3.26 -17.38
C THR A 90 -12.30 2.49 -17.75
N VAL A 91 -12.35 1.69 -18.83
CA VAL A 91 -11.17 0.93 -19.28
C VAL A 91 -10.02 1.86 -19.69
N ASN A 92 -10.32 2.93 -20.42
CA ASN A 92 -9.32 3.90 -20.84
C ASN A 92 -8.74 4.70 -19.66
N GLU A 93 -9.56 5.05 -18.65
CA GLU A 93 -9.11 5.73 -17.44
C GLU A 93 -8.09 4.89 -16.66
N ILE A 94 -8.30 3.57 -16.55
CA ILE A 94 -7.36 2.67 -15.88
C ILE A 94 -6.01 2.67 -16.59
N SER A 95 -6.00 2.53 -17.92
CA SER A 95 -4.77 2.45 -18.72
C SER A 95 -4.00 3.79 -18.80
N ASN A 96 -4.66 4.91 -18.53
CA ASN A 96 -4.05 6.24 -18.59
C ASN A 96 -3.90 6.90 -17.20
N MET A 97 -4.11 6.15 -16.13
CA MET A 97 -4.20 6.68 -14.76
C MET A 97 -2.88 7.30 -14.29
N ALA A 98 -1.76 6.67 -14.57
CA ALA A 98 -0.42 7.11 -14.19
C ALA A 98 0.64 6.57 -15.17
N ASN A 99 1.86 7.09 -15.09
CA ASN A 99 3.01 6.47 -15.74
C ASN A 99 3.50 5.31 -14.87
N ILE A 100 3.19 4.06 -15.27
CA ILE A 100 3.48 2.86 -14.48
C ILE A 100 4.60 2.07 -15.15
N VAL A 101 5.63 1.74 -14.37
CA VAL A 101 6.72 0.83 -14.78
C VAL A 101 6.78 -0.37 -13.85
N TYR A 102 7.27 -1.50 -14.35
CA TYR A 102 7.33 -2.74 -13.60
C TYR A 102 8.75 -3.26 -13.49
N VAL A 103 9.10 -3.79 -12.32
CA VAL A 103 10.36 -4.48 -12.11
C VAL A 103 10.14 -5.80 -11.38
N ARG A 104 10.86 -6.85 -11.77
CA ARG A 104 10.77 -8.15 -11.11
C ARG A 104 11.80 -8.28 -10.01
N GLN A 105 11.33 -8.50 -8.79
CA GLN A 105 12.16 -9.02 -7.71
C GLN A 105 12.56 -10.47 -8.05
N LYS A 106 13.82 -10.69 -8.32
CA LYS A 106 14.35 -12.02 -8.71
C LYS A 106 14.51 -12.95 -7.51
N THR A 107 14.92 -12.39 -6.37
CA THR A 107 15.13 -13.10 -5.12
C THR A 107 14.18 -12.55 -4.06
N MET A 108 13.35 -13.43 -3.51
CA MET A 108 12.39 -13.09 -2.44
C MET A 108 13.13 -12.99 -1.11
N ASN A 109 13.66 -11.83 -0.80
CA ASN A 109 14.52 -11.59 0.37
C ASN A 109 14.03 -10.42 1.24
N GLY A 110 12.71 -10.23 1.33
CA GLY A 110 12.10 -9.23 2.21
C GLY A 110 11.75 -7.91 1.53
N THR A 111 11.14 -7.01 2.30
CA THR A 111 10.64 -5.71 1.81
C THR A 111 11.78 -4.74 1.46
N GLY A 112 12.86 -4.73 2.22
CA GLY A 112 14.07 -3.97 1.89
C GLY A 112 14.71 -4.48 0.59
N GLY A 113 14.78 -5.81 0.43
CA GLY A 113 15.28 -6.42 -0.80
C GLY A 113 14.42 -6.09 -2.02
N ALA A 114 13.10 -6.01 -1.87
CA ALA A 114 12.20 -5.57 -2.93
C ALA A 114 12.45 -4.10 -3.29
N LEU A 115 12.61 -3.24 -2.29
CA LEU A 115 12.86 -1.81 -2.51
C LEU A 115 14.17 -1.53 -3.25
N MET A 116 15.21 -2.36 -3.05
CA MET A 116 16.50 -2.20 -3.77
C MET A 116 16.36 -2.23 -5.29
N TYR A 117 15.34 -2.91 -5.83
CA TYR A 117 15.07 -2.91 -7.28
C TYR A 117 14.55 -1.58 -7.82
N ALA A 118 14.11 -0.68 -6.95
CA ALA A 118 13.58 0.63 -7.34
C ALA A 118 14.63 1.76 -7.33
N ARG A 119 15.88 1.48 -6.93
CA ARG A 119 16.92 2.50 -6.75
C ARG A 119 17.14 3.38 -7.97
N GLU A 120 17.31 2.77 -9.15
CA GLU A 120 17.55 3.51 -10.40
C GLU A 120 16.34 4.36 -10.81
N PHE A 121 15.12 3.86 -10.53
CA PHE A 121 13.89 4.59 -10.80
C PHE A 121 13.72 5.81 -9.91
N THR A 122 13.94 5.66 -8.62
CA THR A 122 13.80 6.77 -7.65
C THR A 122 14.94 7.79 -7.80
N GLY A 123 16.14 7.33 -8.11
CA GLY A 123 17.31 8.19 -8.24
C GLY A 123 17.60 8.95 -6.96
N ASN A 124 17.70 10.27 -7.07
CA ASN A 124 17.95 11.18 -5.96
C ASN A 124 16.69 11.90 -5.44
N ASP A 125 15.51 11.45 -5.86
CA ASP A 125 14.24 12.06 -5.46
C ASP A 125 13.66 11.38 -4.22
N PRO A 126 12.94 12.11 -3.34
CA PRO A 126 12.08 11.50 -2.34
C PRO A 126 10.93 10.75 -3.02
N PHE A 127 10.51 9.65 -2.42
CA PHE A 127 9.50 8.79 -3.02
C PHE A 127 8.58 8.17 -1.97
N ALA A 128 7.32 7.93 -2.36
CA ALA A 128 6.39 7.18 -1.54
C ALA A 128 6.64 5.66 -1.68
N VAL A 129 6.40 4.90 -0.61
CA VAL A 129 6.39 3.43 -0.64
C VAL A 129 5.06 2.93 -0.11
N LEU A 130 4.43 2.03 -0.86
CA LEU A 130 3.16 1.42 -0.49
C LEU A 130 3.31 -0.10 -0.46
N TYR A 131 2.74 -0.74 0.57
CA TYR A 131 2.63 -2.19 0.60
C TYR A 131 1.39 -2.62 -0.19
N GLY A 132 1.59 -3.48 -1.18
CA GLY A 132 0.60 -3.82 -2.20
C GLY A 132 -0.68 -4.49 -1.71
N ASP A 133 -0.70 -4.97 -0.47
CA ASP A 133 -1.85 -5.61 0.17
C ASP A 133 -2.49 -4.76 1.28
N ASP A 134 -2.07 -3.52 1.47
CA ASP A 134 -2.69 -2.59 2.40
C ASP A 134 -3.54 -1.55 1.65
N VAL A 135 -4.85 -1.70 1.67
CA VAL A 135 -5.77 -0.69 1.13
C VAL A 135 -6.19 0.25 2.26
N ILE A 136 -6.01 1.55 2.04
CA ILE A 136 -6.45 2.57 3.00
C ILE A 136 -7.42 3.51 2.29
N MET A 137 -8.62 3.63 2.83
CA MET A 137 -9.68 4.46 2.25
C MET A 137 -9.78 5.80 2.97
N ASN A 138 -9.50 6.86 2.25
CA ASN A 138 -9.80 8.24 2.57
C ASN A 138 -9.78 9.04 1.27
N ASP A 139 -10.95 9.33 0.72
CA ASP A 139 -11.07 9.99 -0.58
C ASP A 139 -10.83 11.50 -0.52
N GLU A 140 -11.06 12.13 0.63
CA GLU A 140 -10.90 13.57 0.81
C GLU A 140 -9.43 13.97 1.00
N TYR A 141 -8.68 13.18 1.78
CA TYR A 141 -7.28 13.45 2.07
C TYR A 141 -6.49 12.13 2.13
N PRO A 142 -6.07 11.61 0.96
CA PRO A 142 -5.37 10.32 0.85
C PRO A 142 -4.14 10.24 1.74
N VAL A 143 -3.84 9.05 2.26
CA VAL A 143 -2.75 8.90 3.24
C VAL A 143 -1.39 9.24 2.65
N VAL A 144 -1.12 8.85 1.38
CA VAL A 144 0.11 9.27 0.70
C VAL A 144 0.24 10.80 0.69
N LYS A 145 -0.86 11.53 0.47
CA LYS A 145 -0.85 13.01 0.51
C LYS A 145 -0.54 13.54 1.91
N GLN A 146 -1.13 12.93 2.97
CA GLN A 146 -0.83 13.30 4.37
C GLN A 146 0.67 13.15 4.69
N LEU A 147 1.29 12.07 4.20
CA LEU A 147 2.72 11.83 4.39
C LEU A 147 3.59 12.77 3.55
N CYS A 148 3.19 13.05 2.30
CA CYS A 148 3.90 13.99 1.44
C CYS A 148 3.91 15.41 2.06
N ASP A 149 2.80 15.86 2.63
CA ASP A 149 2.72 17.16 3.29
C ASP A 149 3.61 17.22 4.56
N ALA A 150 3.68 16.12 5.32
CA ALA A 150 4.61 16.02 6.43
C ALA A 150 6.06 16.02 5.95
N TYR A 151 6.38 15.31 4.87
CA TYR A 151 7.72 15.36 4.26
C TYR A 151 8.09 16.77 3.79
N GLU A 152 7.20 17.47 3.12
CA GLU A 152 7.44 18.85 2.65
C GLU A 152 7.72 19.81 3.84
N LYS A 153 7.05 19.58 4.97
CA LYS A 153 7.23 20.40 6.19
C LYS A 153 8.51 20.10 6.95
N TYR A 154 8.85 18.83 7.12
CA TYR A 154 9.96 18.43 8.02
C TYR A 154 11.24 18.05 7.29
N GLY A 155 11.20 17.74 6.00
CA GLY A 155 12.36 17.33 5.20
C GLY A 155 12.99 16.01 5.65
N LYS A 156 12.23 15.13 6.33
CA LYS A 156 12.68 13.86 6.89
C LYS A 156 11.85 12.70 6.34
N GLY A 157 12.39 11.48 6.36
CA GLY A 157 11.59 10.29 6.07
C GLY A 157 10.33 10.24 6.95
N VAL A 158 9.20 9.85 6.36
CA VAL A 158 7.89 9.83 7.03
C VAL A 158 7.30 8.42 6.99
N CYS A 159 6.71 7.97 8.10
CA CYS A 159 5.93 6.75 8.15
C CYS A 159 4.48 7.02 8.58
N GLY A 160 3.53 6.39 7.89
CA GLY A 160 2.14 6.38 8.28
C GLY A 160 1.89 5.36 9.37
N VAL A 161 1.34 5.79 10.49
CA VAL A 161 1.09 4.95 11.66
C VAL A 161 -0.35 5.03 12.12
N GLN A 162 -0.79 4.02 12.85
CA GLN A 162 -1.99 4.07 13.70
C GLN A 162 -1.75 3.25 14.97
N ALA A 163 -2.48 3.56 16.01
CA ALA A 163 -2.51 2.73 17.21
C ALA A 163 -3.17 1.39 16.92
N VAL A 164 -2.56 0.31 17.37
CA VAL A 164 -3.05 -1.06 17.22
C VAL A 164 -3.13 -1.75 18.57
N SER A 165 -3.82 -2.90 18.65
CA SER A 165 -3.92 -3.67 19.88
C SER A 165 -2.58 -4.31 20.29
N GLU A 166 -2.44 -4.69 21.55
CA GLU A 166 -1.26 -5.40 22.07
C GLU A 166 -0.97 -6.71 21.30
N GLU A 167 -2.01 -7.39 20.83
CA GLU A 167 -1.84 -8.60 20.02
C GLU A 167 -1.38 -8.30 18.60
N ALA A 168 -1.87 -7.20 18.03
CA ALA A 168 -1.53 -6.80 16.67
C ALA A 168 -0.11 -6.25 16.56
N ILE A 169 0.37 -5.47 17.57
CA ILE A 169 1.70 -4.85 17.55
C ILE A 169 2.82 -5.89 17.40
N GLN A 170 2.66 -7.09 17.98
CA GLN A 170 3.63 -8.19 17.89
C GLN A 170 3.72 -8.82 16.48
N ARG A 171 2.78 -8.50 15.58
CA ARG A 171 2.77 -8.95 14.17
C ARG A 171 3.32 -7.92 13.22
N TYR A 172 3.44 -6.69 13.68
CA TYR A 172 3.92 -5.52 12.92
C TYR A 172 5.22 -4.99 13.55
N CYS A 173 5.41 -3.68 13.56
CA CYS A 173 6.51 -3.04 14.25
C CYS A 173 5.99 -2.13 15.36
N THR A 174 6.80 -1.89 16.39
CA THR A 174 6.57 -0.86 17.42
C THR A 174 7.55 0.30 17.22
N LEU A 175 7.14 1.51 17.60
CA LEU A 175 7.93 2.72 17.44
C LEU A 175 8.10 3.46 18.77
N ALA A 176 9.29 4.02 19.01
CA ALA A 176 9.49 5.04 20.02
C ALA A 176 9.14 6.39 19.40
N VAL A 177 8.12 7.05 19.94
CA VAL A 177 7.57 8.28 19.38
C VAL A 177 7.53 9.41 20.40
N ASP A 178 7.91 10.62 19.95
CA ASP A 178 7.85 11.87 20.70
C ASP A 178 6.89 12.81 19.99
N HIS A 179 5.81 13.26 20.66
CA HIS A 179 4.82 14.15 20.05
C HIS A 179 5.44 15.48 19.59
N ILE A 180 5.08 15.94 18.39
CA ILE A 180 5.49 17.22 17.83
C ILE A 180 4.31 18.19 17.87
N GLU A 181 3.27 17.88 17.08
CA GLU A 181 2.05 18.69 16.92
C GLU A 181 0.94 17.86 16.30
N ASP A 182 -0.30 18.18 16.56
CA ASP A 182 -1.48 17.49 16.01
C ASP A 182 -1.35 15.96 16.08
N ASN A 183 -1.31 15.33 14.91
CA ASN A 183 -1.16 13.88 14.73
C ASN A 183 0.27 13.49 14.25
N ARG A 184 1.28 14.28 14.58
CA ARG A 184 2.68 14.10 14.13
C ARG A 184 3.61 13.87 15.29
N TYR A 185 4.58 12.96 15.09
CA TYR A 185 5.52 12.51 16.09
C TYR A 185 6.91 12.38 15.47
N TYR A 186 7.98 12.66 16.24
CA TYR A 186 9.31 12.18 15.90
C TYR A 186 9.43 10.70 16.24
N VAL A 187 10.10 9.95 15.39
CA VAL A 187 10.46 8.54 15.61
C VAL A 187 11.95 8.47 15.86
N SER A 188 12.33 7.91 17.00
CA SER A 188 13.73 7.75 17.43
C SER A 188 14.20 6.29 17.40
N ASP A 189 13.28 5.33 17.44
CA ASP A 189 13.58 3.89 17.37
C ASP A 189 12.38 3.09 16.85
N MET A 190 12.63 1.88 16.35
CA MET A 190 11.58 0.94 15.96
C MET A 190 12.07 -0.51 16.05
N ILE A 191 11.14 -1.44 16.30
CA ILE A 191 11.43 -2.86 16.42
C ILE A 191 10.39 -3.64 15.62
N GLU A 192 10.86 -4.44 14.65
CA GLU A 192 10.02 -5.35 13.86
C GLU A 192 9.64 -6.57 14.69
N LYS A 193 8.34 -6.90 14.71
CA LYS A 193 7.77 -8.06 15.43
C LYS A 193 8.27 -8.16 16.88
N PRO A 194 8.03 -7.13 17.71
CA PRO A 194 8.55 -7.09 19.07
C PRO A 194 7.97 -8.22 19.92
N THR A 195 8.75 -8.69 20.88
CA THR A 195 8.19 -9.42 22.04
C THR A 195 7.47 -8.44 22.96
N LYS A 196 6.65 -8.95 23.89
CA LYS A 196 5.82 -8.09 24.75
C LYS A 196 6.64 -7.08 25.57
N ASP A 197 7.83 -7.47 26.00
CA ASP A 197 8.78 -6.64 26.77
C ASP A 197 9.55 -5.64 25.90
N GLN A 198 9.50 -5.77 24.58
CA GLN A 198 10.14 -4.88 23.62
C GLN A 198 9.19 -3.82 23.04
N ILE A 199 7.93 -3.80 23.45
CA ILE A 199 6.94 -2.85 22.94
C ILE A 199 7.31 -1.45 23.41
N LEU A 200 7.64 -0.56 22.46
CA LEU A 200 8.00 0.84 22.73
C LEU A 200 6.77 1.73 22.84
N SER A 201 5.77 1.48 21.97
CA SER A 201 4.43 2.09 21.99
C SER A 201 3.47 1.20 21.22
N TYR A 202 2.19 1.54 21.23
CA TYR A 202 1.18 0.85 20.42
C TYR A 202 1.02 1.41 19.00
N TYR A 203 1.81 2.40 18.60
CA TYR A 203 1.86 2.87 17.21
C TYR A 203 2.63 1.89 16.35
N SER A 204 2.06 1.56 15.18
CA SER A 204 2.68 0.70 14.18
C SER A 204 2.59 1.30 12.79
N ILE A 205 3.63 1.03 11.98
CA ILE A 205 3.64 1.40 10.55
C ILE A 205 2.63 0.54 9.81
N LEU A 206 1.73 1.19 9.08
CA LEU A 206 0.67 0.51 8.35
C LEU A 206 0.73 0.83 6.83
N GLY A 207 1.76 0.31 6.18
CA GLY A 207 1.83 0.17 4.73
C GLY A 207 2.06 1.44 3.90
N ARG A 208 2.28 2.60 4.52
CA ARG A 208 2.57 3.87 3.82
C ARG A 208 3.80 4.55 4.37
N LEU A 209 4.73 4.93 3.47
CA LEU A 209 5.97 5.62 3.80
C LEU A 209 6.27 6.71 2.77
N VAL A 210 7.02 7.72 3.16
CA VAL A 210 7.80 8.59 2.26
C VAL A 210 9.25 8.49 2.69
N LEU A 211 10.11 8.07 1.80
CA LEU A 211 11.53 7.83 2.06
C LEU A 211 12.40 8.75 1.21
N THR A 212 13.62 8.96 1.69
CA THR A 212 14.66 9.67 0.99
C THR A 212 15.67 8.68 0.38
N PRO A 213 16.45 9.07 -0.63
CA PRO A 213 17.40 8.16 -1.31
C PRO A 213 18.47 7.57 -0.38
N GLU A 214 18.75 8.19 0.76
CA GLU A 214 19.68 7.70 1.77
C GLU A 214 19.34 6.30 2.26
N ILE A 215 18.05 5.90 2.20
CA ILE A 215 17.61 4.56 2.61
C ILE A 215 18.36 3.45 1.89
N TYR A 216 18.75 3.65 0.63
CA TYR A 216 19.47 2.64 -0.15
C TYR A 216 20.87 2.36 0.40
N SER A 217 21.60 3.41 0.79
CA SER A 217 22.93 3.26 1.40
C SER A 217 22.86 2.59 2.79
N VAL A 218 21.76 2.76 3.49
CA VAL A 218 21.49 2.08 4.76
C VAL A 218 21.13 0.63 4.51
N LEU A 219 20.24 0.33 3.55
CA LEU A 219 19.86 -1.03 3.16
C LEU A 219 21.06 -1.90 2.75
N GLU A 220 22.03 -1.34 2.01
CA GLU A 220 23.27 -2.05 1.62
C GLU A 220 24.09 -2.54 2.83
N LYS A 221 23.97 -1.87 3.97
CA LYS A 221 24.70 -2.17 5.21
C LYS A 221 23.85 -2.89 6.25
N THR A 222 22.54 -2.97 6.02
CA THR A 222 21.60 -3.58 6.96
C THR A 222 21.78 -5.11 6.94
N PRO A 223 22.01 -5.77 8.08
CA PRO A 223 22.08 -7.22 8.14
C PRO A 223 20.72 -7.84 7.85
N LEU A 224 20.72 -9.12 7.48
CA LEU A 224 19.48 -9.88 7.35
C LEU A 224 18.83 -10.04 8.73
N GLY A 225 17.55 -9.68 8.81
CA GLY A 225 16.75 -9.71 10.02
C GLY A 225 15.92 -10.99 10.16
N ALA A 226 14.73 -10.85 10.77
CA ALA A 226 13.81 -11.96 10.98
C ALA A 226 13.48 -12.69 9.67
N GLY A 227 13.54 -14.03 9.69
CA GLY A 227 13.29 -14.86 8.51
C GLY A 227 14.44 -14.91 7.49
N VAL A 228 15.63 -14.40 7.84
CA VAL A 228 16.79 -14.26 6.92
C VAL A 228 16.44 -13.33 5.74
N GLU A 229 15.62 -12.32 6.01
CA GLU A 229 15.17 -11.33 5.04
C GLU A 229 15.80 -9.96 5.30
N LEU A 230 16.02 -9.17 4.26
CA LEU A 230 16.39 -7.77 4.37
C LEU A 230 15.11 -6.96 4.66
N GLN A 231 14.89 -6.64 5.93
CA GLN A 231 13.70 -5.92 6.37
C GLN A 231 13.87 -4.40 6.16
N LEU A 232 12.88 -3.77 5.55
CA LEU A 232 12.88 -2.32 5.39
C LEU A 232 12.80 -1.60 6.74
N THR A 233 12.08 -2.17 7.71
CA THR A 233 11.95 -1.64 9.07
C THR A 233 13.31 -1.56 9.79
N ASP A 234 14.21 -2.54 9.58
CA ASP A 234 15.56 -2.52 10.20
C ASP A 234 16.43 -1.39 9.63
N ALA A 235 16.33 -1.13 8.32
CA ALA A 235 17.00 0.00 7.71
C ALA A 235 16.41 1.34 8.18
N MET A 236 15.09 1.44 8.26
CA MET A 236 14.39 2.63 8.78
C MET A 236 14.73 2.88 10.24
N LYS A 237 14.91 1.84 11.05
CA LYS A 237 15.42 1.96 12.43
C LYS A 237 16.74 2.71 12.47
N THR A 238 17.70 2.33 11.63
CA THR A 238 18.99 3.01 11.54
C THR A 238 18.83 4.48 11.18
N VAL A 239 17.98 4.81 10.20
CA VAL A 239 17.66 6.21 9.84
C VAL A 239 17.00 6.95 11.02
N ALA A 240 16.05 6.32 11.71
CA ALA A 240 15.38 6.93 12.87
C ALA A 240 16.34 7.25 14.01
N GLN A 241 17.30 6.36 14.27
CA GLN A 241 18.30 6.54 15.33
C GLN A 241 19.36 7.61 15.00
N THR A 242 19.68 7.81 13.72
CA THR A 242 20.72 8.79 13.29
C THR A 242 20.15 10.17 13.00
N GLU A 243 19.03 10.25 12.29
CA GLU A 243 18.49 11.50 11.75
C GLU A 243 17.09 11.83 12.25
N ARG A 244 16.45 10.90 12.95
CA ARG A 244 15.02 10.83 13.25
C ARG A 244 14.15 10.75 11.99
N MET A 245 13.01 10.12 12.11
CA MET A 245 11.95 10.12 11.13
C MET A 245 10.71 10.83 11.70
N VAL A 246 9.72 11.07 10.87
CA VAL A 246 8.41 11.60 11.31
C VAL A 246 7.37 10.51 11.15
N ALA A 247 6.55 10.29 12.17
CA ALA A 247 5.32 9.50 12.07
C ALA A 247 4.12 10.42 11.92
N VAL A 248 3.19 10.03 11.05
CA VAL A 248 1.87 10.65 10.92
C VAL A 248 0.83 9.61 11.32
N ASP A 249 0.10 9.87 12.42
CA ASP A 249 -1.08 9.09 12.79
C ASP A 249 -2.19 9.45 11.81
N PHE A 250 -2.23 8.69 10.69
CA PHE A 250 -3.02 9.08 9.53
C PHE A 250 -4.52 8.89 9.74
N VAL A 251 -5.28 9.74 9.10
CA VAL A 251 -6.74 9.60 9.00
C VAL A 251 -7.08 8.76 7.77
N GLY A 252 -7.72 7.63 7.99
CA GLY A 252 -8.11 6.70 6.94
C GLY A 252 -8.45 5.33 7.52
N LYS A 253 -9.29 4.56 6.83
CA LYS A 253 -9.65 3.21 7.24
C LYS A 253 -8.83 2.18 6.47
N ARG A 254 -7.97 1.46 7.19
CA ARG A 254 -7.11 0.42 6.63
C ARG A 254 -7.82 -0.93 6.57
N TYR A 255 -7.59 -1.64 5.47
CA TYR A 255 -7.95 -3.04 5.25
C TYR A 255 -6.71 -3.83 4.84
N ASP A 256 -6.33 -4.83 5.65
CA ASP A 256 -5.26 -5.78 5.31
C ASP A 256 -5.83 -6.83 4.34
N MET A 257 -5.59 -6.64 3.04
CA MET A 257 -5.99 -7.58 1.99
C MET A 257 -5.15 -8.87 2.00
N GLY A 258 -4.13 -8.94 2.83
CA GLY A 258 -3.34 -10.15 3.05
C GLY A 258 -3.98 -11.16 4.00
N ASN A 259 -5.18 -10.90 4.54
CA ASN A 259 -5.92 -11.85 5.37
C ASN A 259 -7.42 -11.90 5.00
N LYS A 260 -8.04 -13.04 5.27
CA LYS A 260 -9.42 -13.32 4.85
C LYS A 260 -10.45 -12.39 5.51
N LEU A 261 -10.28 -12.07 6.79
CA LEU A 261 -11.20 -11.18 7.50
C LEU A 261 -11.11 -9.75 6.97
N GLY A 262 -9.88 -9.23 6.75
CA GLY A 262 -9.68 -7.90 6.17
C GLY A 262 -10.30 -7.76 4.79
N VAL A 263 -10.17 -8.80 3.93
CA VAL A 263 -10.85 -8.86 2.62
C VAL A 263 -12.36 -8.77 2.80
N MET A 264 -12.96 -9.58 3.69
CA MET A 264 -14.41 -9.56 3.91
C MET A 264 -14.91 -8.22 4.46
N GLN A 265 -14.15 -7.60 5.36
CA GLN A 265 -14.49 -6.27 5.88
C GLN A 265 -14.47 -5.21 4.75
N ALA A 266 -13.43 -5.21 3.92
CA ALA A 266 -13.35 -4.33 2.77
C ALA A 266 -14.54 -4.54 1.80
N GLN A 267 -14.86 -5.80 1.50
CA GLN A 267 -15.99 -6.16 0.64
C GLN A 267 -17.33 -5.61 1.17
N VAL A 268 -17.66 -5.94 2.41
CA VAL A 268 -18.95 -5.57 2.99
C VAL A 268 -19.11 -4.06 3.08
N GLU A 269 -18.08 -3.35 3.57
CA GLU A 269 -18.20 -1.91 3.78
C GLU A 269 -18.18 -1.12 2.46
N THR A 270 -17.45 -1.60 1.46
CA THR A 270 -17.46 -0.97 0.13
C THR A 270 -18.77 -1.27 -0.60
N ALA A 271 -19.25 -2.52 -0.54
CA ALA A 271 -20.52 -2.89 -1.15
C ALA A 271 -21.70 -2.08 -0.62
N LEU A 272 -21.71 -1.76 0.70
CA LEU A 272 -22.74 -0.92 1.31
C LEU A 272 -22.78 0.54 0.78
N LYS A 273 -21.65 1.01 0.23
CA LYS A 273 -21.50 2.35 -0.36
C LYS A 273 -21.55 2.34 -1.89
N HIS A 274 -21.56 1.15 -2.49
CA HIS A 274 -21.49 1.01 -3.94
C HIS A 274 -22.77 1.55 -4.62
N PRO A 275 -22.66 2.40 -5.66
CA PRO A 275 -23.80 3.09 -6.27
C PRO A 275 -24.84 2.16 -6.89
N GLU A 276 -24.42 1.00 -7.42
CA GLU A 276 -25.33 0.08 -8.10
C GLU A 276 -25.99 -0.92 -7.16
N ILE A 277 -25.29 -1.40 -6.14
CA ILE A 277 -25.75 -2.54 -5.31
C ILE A 277 -25.97 -2.16 -3.84
N GLY A 278 -25.54 -0.98 -3.39
CA GLY A 278 -25.47 -0.66 -1.96
C GLY A 278 -26.82 -0.68 -1.25
N ALA A 279 -27.91 -0.30 -1.92
CA ALA A 279 -29.24 -0.33 -1.34
C ALA A 279 -29.74 -1.79 -1.14
N ASP A 280 -29.65 -2.60 -2.18
CA ASP A 280 -30.10 -4.01 -2.16
C ASP A 280 -29.23 -4.84 -1.22
N PHE A 281 -27.92 -4.59 -1.24
CA PHE A 281 -26.97 -5.27 -0.35
C PHE A 281 -27.23 -4.96 1.14
N ARG A 282 -27.67 -3.74 1.47
CA ARG A 282 -28.06 -3.36 2.82
C ARG A 282 -29.28 -4.16 3.31
N GLU A 283 -30.30 -4.31 2.47
CA GLU A 283 -31.48 -5.11 2.81
C GLU A 283 -31.10 -6.59 2.96
N TYR A 284 -30.29 -7.11 2.06
CA TYR A 284 -29.79 -8.48 2.17
C TYR A 284 -29.03 -8.74 3.49
N LEU A 285 -28.17 -7.81 3.92
CA LEU A 285 -27.45 -7.93 5.21
C LEU A 285 -28.41 -7.90 6.41
N LYS A 286 -29.47 -7.10 6.35
CA LYS A 286 -30.50 -7.10 7.42
C LYS A 286 -31.21 -8.46 7.52
N GLU A 287 -31.48 -9.12 6.39
CA GLU A 287 -32.06 -10.45 6.40
C GLU A 287 -31.11 -11.51 6.97
N ILE A 288 -29.85 -11.49 6.57
CA ILE A 288 -28.82 -12.40 7.13
C ILE A 288 -28.68 -12.18 8.64
N ALA A 289 -28.64 -10.93 9.10
CA ALA A 289 -28.47 -10.62 10.52
C ALA A 289 -29.57 -11.20 11.41
N LYS A 290 -30.76 -11.50 10.87
CA LYS A 290 -31.84 -12.18 11.62
C LYS A 290 -31.53 -13.66 11.86
N THR A 291 -30.57 -14.24 11.17
CA THR A 291 -30.19 -15.66 11.26
C THR A 291 -28.90 -15.90 12.07
N LEU A 292 -28.23 -14.84 12.52
CA LEU A 292 -27.04 -14.86 13.40
C LEU A 292 -27.43 -14.78 14.88
#